data_f3e50492fc459cc887abf28e111e8825
#
_entry.id   f3e50492fc459cc887abf28e111e8825
#
_cell.length_a   1.000
_cell.length_b   1.000
_cell.length_c   1.000
_cell.angle_alpha   90.00
_cell.angle_beta   90.00
_cell.angle_gamma   90.00
#
_symmetry.space_group_name_H-M   'P 1'
#
loop_
_entity.id
_entity.type
_entity.pdbx_description
1 polymer ?
#
loop_
_entity_poly.entity_id
_entity_poly.type
_entity_poly.pdbx_seq_one_letter_code
_entity_poly.pdbx_strand_id
1 'polypeptide(L)'
;MLTDHDLRELLDFQASSAVVSLYLNTDPSEGNKETHRRHLRALLRQVESPADVEAIERYFEHEFDWTGRSVAVFSCAGQDWFRSFPLAIPLRSRVRVSDRPHVKPLADLLDSYG
;
A
#
# COMPACT_ATOMS: atom_id res chain seq x y z
N MET A 1 -7.95 -6.89 -9.04
CA MET A 1 -9.09 -6.57 -8.17
C MET A 1 -8.89 -7.18 -6.80
N LEU A 2 -9.17 -6.46 -5.75
CA LEU A 2 -9.06 -6.98 -4.38
C LEU A 2 -10.15 -8.01 -4.12
N THR A 3 -9.79 -9.17 -3.57
CA THR A 3 -10.71 -10.26 -3.28
C THR A 3 -10.62 -10.69 -1.81
N ASP A 4 -11.60 -11.49 -1.37
CA ASP A 4 -11.54 -12.08 -0.02
C ASP A 4 -10.29 -12.96 0.14
N HIS A 5 -9.86 -13.62 -0.93
CA HIS A 5 -8.65 -14.43 -0.91
C HIS A 5 -7.42 -13.57 -0.64
N ASP A 6 -7.34 -12.40 -1.28
CA ASP A 6 -6.23 -11.45 -1.07
C ASP A 6 -6.20 -10.98 0.37
N LEU A 7 -7.38 -10.63 0.91
CA LEU A 7 -7.47 -10.16 2.29
C LEU A 7 -7.04 -11.26 3.27
N ARG A 8 -7.46 -12.49 3.01
CA ARG A 8 -7.08 -13.63 3.86
C ARG A 8 -5.58 -13.87 3.84
N GLU A 9 -4.97 -13.77 2.66
CA GLU A 9 -3.51 -13.91 2.54
C GLU A 9 -2.79 -12.88 3.41
N LEU A 10 -3.26 -11.62 3.38
CA LEU A 10 -2.68 -10.57 4.20
C LEU A 10 -2.85 -10.86 5.70
N LEU A 11 -4.04 -11.32 6.09
CA LEU A 11 -4.32 -11.62 7.49
C LEU A 11 -3.51 -12.82 8.00
N ASP A 12 -3.23 -13.78 7.13
CA ASP A 12 -2.52 -15.00 7.51
C ASP A 12 -1.00 -14.84 7.43
N PHE A 13 -0.51 -13.73 6.90
CA PHE A 13 0.93 -13.51 6.75
C PHE A 13 1.63 -13.49 8.11
N GLN A 14 2.63 -14.36 8.25
CA GLN A 14 3.40 -14.48 9.49
C GLN A 14 4.72 -13.71 9.34
N ALA A 15 4.77 -12.51 9.88
CA ALA A 15 5.93 -11.65 9.79
C ALA A 15 6.93 -11.98 10.88
N SER A 16 8.21 -12.08 10.51
CA SER A 16 9.31 -12.20 11.45
C SER A 16 10.11 -10.90 11.53
N SER A 17 9.72 -9.90 10.76
CA SER A 17 10.30 -8.56 10.79
C SER A 17 9.19 -7.55 10.55
N ALA A 18 9.52 -6.25 10.61
CA ALA A 18 8.50 -5.21 10.44
C ALA A 18 7.86 -5.24 9.06
N VAL A 19 6.56 -4.97 9.03
CA VAL A 19 5.77 -4.86 7.80
C VAL A 19 5.41 -3.40 7.59
N VAL A 20 5.69 -2.89 6.39
CA VAL A 20 5.28 -1.54 5.98
C VAL A 20 3.97 -1.67 5.21
N SER A 21 2.93 -1.01 5.72
CA SER A 21 1.62 -0.94 5.06
C SER A 21 1.39 0.50 4.63
N LEU A 22 1.31 0.73 3.32
CA LEU A 22 1.20 2.07 2.75
C LEU A 22 -0.04 2.17 1.88
N TYR A 23 -0.84 3.21 2.12
CA TYR A 23 -2.00 3.54 1.31
C TYR A 23 -1.76 4.90 0.68
N LEU A 24 -1.94 5.00 -0.63
CA LEU A 24 -1.74 6.25 -1.35
C LEU A 24 -2.99 6.59 -2.13
N ASN A 25 -3.50 7.80 -1.92
CA ASN A 25 -4.59 8.34 -2.74
C ASN A 25 -4.00 8.72 -4.10
N THR A 26 -4.59 8.20 -5.17
CA THR A 26 -4.17 8.49 -6.55
C THR A 26 -5.32 9.05 -7.38
N ASP A 27 -6.40 9.49 -6.72
CA ASP A 27 -7.59 9.99 -7.39
C ASP A 27 -7.24 11.24 -8.21
N PRO A 28 -7.50 11.22 -9.54
CA PRO A 28 -7.20 12.37 -10.38
C PRO A 28 -7.96 13.65 -9.99
N SER A 29 -9.10 13.50 -9.30
CA SER A 29 -9.88 14.67 -8.84
C SER A 29 -9.24 15.36 -7.64
N GLU A 30 -8.30 14.71 -6.95
CA GLU A 30 -7.66 15.25 -5.76
C GLU A 30 -6.20 15.66 -5.99
N GLY A 31 -5.74 15.60 -7.23
CA GLY A 31 -4.39 16.02 -7.58
C GLY A 31 -3.89 15.28 -8.80
N ASN A 32 -2.79 15.76 -9.37
CA ASN A 32 -2.15 15.10 -10.50
C ASN A 32 -1.10 14.10 -9.99
N LYS A 33 -0.49 13.39 -10.94
CA LYS A 33 0.52 12.38 -10.64
C LYS A 33 1.67 12.95 -9.81
N GLU A 34 2.10 14.16 -10.12
CA GLU A 34 3.21 14.80 -9.40
C GLU A 34 2.84 15.09 -7.94
N THR A 35 1.61 15.53 -7.71
CA THR A 35 1.10 15.76 -6.35
C THR A 35 1.09 14.45 -5.56
N HIS A 36 0.60 13.40 -6.18
CA HIS A 36 0.52 12.08 -5.52
C HIS A 36 1.91 11.52 -5.24
N ARG A 37 2.87 11.73 -6.14
CA ARG A 37 4.26 11.32 -5.93
C ARG A 37 4.89 12.06 -4.75
N ARG A 38 4.55 13.33 -4.59
CA ARG A 38 5.05 14.14 -3.47
C ARG A 38 4.53 13.59 -2.15
N HIS A 39 3.25 13.22 -2.11
CA HIS A 39 2.66 12.60 -0.93
C HIS A 39 3.33 11.26 -0.62
N LEU A 40 3.61 10.46 -1.65
CA LEU A 40 4.32 9.20 -1.48
C LEU A 40 5.69 9.42 -0.83
N ARG A 41 6.45 10.40 -1.32
CA ARG A 41 7.76 10.68 -0.75
C ARG A 41 7.66 11.10 0.71
N ALA A 42 6.64 11.88 1.05
CA ALA A 42 6.42 12.29 2.44
C ALA A 42 6.13 11.08 3.34
N LEU A 43 5.33 10.12 2.87
CA LEU A 43 5.04 8.91 3.61
C LEU A 43 6.30 8.05 3.79
N LEU A 44 7.12 7.93 2.74
CA LEU A 44 8.33 7.11 2.80
C LEU A 44 9.38 7.66 3.76
N ARG A 45 9.34 8.95 4.05
CA ARG A 45 10.24 9.53 5.06
C ARG A 45 9.97 8.99 6.47
N GLN A 46 8.80 8.42 6.69
CA GLN A 46 8.41 7.84 7.97
C GLN A 46 8.84 6.37 8.10
N VAL A 47 9.40 5.80 7.04
CA VAL A 47 9.82 4.40 7.01
C VAL A 47 11.32 4.35 7.21
N GLU A 48 11.76 3.64 8.26
CA GLU A 48 13.18 3.57 8.60
C GLU A 48 13.95 2.50 7.83
N SER A 49 13.26 1.48 7.29
CA SER A 49 13.90 0.38 6.57
C SER A 49 14.24 0.79 5.13
N PRO A 50 15.53 0.95 4.78
CA PRO A 50 15.91 1.31 3.41
C PRO A 50 15.47 0.27 2.37
N ALA A 51 15.48 -1.00 2.73
CA ALA A 51 15.10 -2.07 1.81
C ALA A 51 13.61 -1.99 1.45
N ASP A 52 12.76 -1.67 2.44
CA ASP A 52 11.33 -1.51 2.19
C ASP A 52 11.06 -0.25 1.37
N VAL A 53 11.75 0.86 1.69
CA VAL A 53 11.61 2.10 0.92
C VAL A 53 11.98 1.84 -0.54
N GLU A 54 13.10 1.17 -0.78
CA GLU A 54 13.56 0.86 -2.14
C GLU A 54 12.54 -0.01 -2.89
N ALA A 55 12.00 -1.03 -2.23
CA ALA A 55 11.01 -1.91 -2.86
C ALA A 55 9.75 -1.14 -3.26
N ILE A 56 9.29 -0.26 -2.39
CA ILE A 56 8.09 0.55 -2.65
C ILE A 56 8.35 1.55 -3.77
N GLU A 57 9.50 2.25 -3.73
CA GLU A 57 9.85 3.20 -4.79
C GLU A 57 9.95 2.52 -6.14
N ARG A 58 10.56 1.33 -6.20
CA ARG A 58 10.68 0.57 -7.44
C ARG A 58 9.32 0.21 -8.01
N TYR A 59 8.38 -0.19 -7.15
CA TYR A 59 7.03 -0.49 -7.59
C TYR A 59 6.36 0.72 -8.24
N PHE A 60 6.43 1.88 -7.61
CA PHE A 60 5.79 3.08 -8.12
C PHE A 60 6.47 3.64 -9.37
N GLU A 61 7.75 3.37 -9.56
CA GLU A 61 8.48 3.85 -10.74
C GLU A 61 8.34 2.93 -11.95
N HIS A 62 8.26 1.62 -11.73
CA HIS A 62 8.38 0.65 -12.81
C HIS A 62 7.18 -0.25 -13.01
N GLU A 63 6.32 -0.43 -12.02
CA GLU A 63 5.22 -1.38 -12.12
C GLU A 63 3.84 -0.75 -12.05
N PHE A 64 3.67 0.28 -11.24
CA PHE A 64 2.37 0.93 -11.07
C PHE A 64 2.09 1.88 -12.23
N ASP A 65 0.89 1.76 -12.82
CA ASP A 65 0.51 2.56 -13.99
C ASP A 65 -0.22 3.86 -13.66
N TRP A 66 -0.39 4.18 -12.38
CA TRP A 66 -1.05 5.39 -11.87
C TRP A 66 -2.53 5.52 -12.23
N THR A 67 -3.17 4.40 -12.61
CA THR A 67 -4.63 4.36 -12.80
C THR A 67 -5.33 4.09 -11.47
N GLY A 68 -6.67 4.22 -11.46
CA GLY A 68 -7.47 4.01 -10.28
C GLY A 68 -7.50 5.22 -9.37
N ARG A 69 -8.04 5.04 -8.16
CA ARG A 69 -8.23 6.14 -7.21
C ARG A 69 -7.40 5.99 -5.94
N SER A 70 -6.86 4.82 -5.69
CA SER A 70 -5.90 4.62 -4.61
C SER A 70 -5.14 3.32 -4.86
N VAL A 71 -4.09 3.10 -4.06
CA VAL A 71 -3.32 1.87 -4.11
C VAL A 71 -2.86 1.52 -2.71
N ALA A 72 -2.94 0.23 -2.38
CA ALA A 72 -2.44 -0.31 -1.12
C ALA A 72 -1.18 -1.12 -1.41
N VAL A 73 -0.13 -0.91 -0.64
CA VAL A 73 1.15 -1.58 -0.81
C VAL A 73 1.63 -2.13 0.54
N PHE A 74 2.06 -3.38 0.54
CA PHE A 74 2.56 -4.04 1.75
C PHE A 74 3.95 -4.57 1.44
N SER A 75 4.92 -4.23 2.29
CA SER A 75 6.31 -4.63 2.08
C SER A 75 6.91 -5.19 3.37
N CYS A 76 7.53 -6.36 3.25
CA CYS A 76 8.31 -6.96 4.32
C CYS A 76 9.60 -7.49 3.70
N ALA A 77 10.55 -6.57 3.47
CA ALA A 77 11.78 -6.88 2.75
C ALA A 77 12.62 -7.95 3.46
N GLY A 78 12.52 -8.03 4.79
CA GLY A 78 13.22 -9.05 5.56
C GLY A 78 12.79 -10.48 5.21
N GLN A 79 11.63 -10.65 4.60
CA GLN A 79 11.12 -11.94 4.15
C GLN A 79 10.90 -11.98 2.65
N ASP A 80 11.45 -11.01 1.92
CA ASP A 80 11.30 -10.91 0.46
C ASP A 80 9.83 -10.99 0.03
N TRP A 81 8.98 -10.25 0.75
CA TRP A 81 7.53 -10.28 0.54
C TRP A 81 7.02 -8.91 0.17
N PHE A 82 6.20 -8.84 -0.90
CA PHE A 82 5.64 -7.59 -1.40
C PHE A 82 4.28 -7.88 -2.04
N ARG A 83 3.28 -7.05 -1.72
CA ARG A 83 1.94 -7.14 -2.31
C ARG A 83 1.43 -5.75 -2.62
N SER A 84 0.70 -5.61 -3.73
CA SER A 84 0.11 -4.34 -4.13
C SER A 84 -1.28 -4.55 -4.68
N PHE A 85 -2.17 -3.58 -4.38
CA PHE A 85 -3.57 -3.66 -4.78
C PHE A 85 -4.05 -2.29 -5.25
N PRO A 86 -4.07 -2.03 -6.57
CA PRO A 86 -4.72 -0.83 -7.10
C PRO A 86 -6.22 -0.92 -6.84
N LEU A 87 -6.83 0.20 -6.45
CA LEU A 87 -8.23 0.24 -6.01
C LEU A 87 -9.01 1.29 -6.77
N ALA A 88 -10.29 1.01 -7.03
CA ALA A 88 -11.19 1.95 -7.71
C ALA A 88 -11.81 2.96 -6.74
N ILE A 89 -11.60 2.78 -5.44
CA ILE A 89 -12.16 3.65 -4.38
C ILE A 89 -11.02 4.44 -3.76
N PRO A 90 -11.18 5.77 -3.56
CA PRO A 90 -10.12 6.55 -2.93
C PRO A 90 -10.00 6.22 -1.45
N LEU A 91 -8.76 6.06 -0.99
CA LEU A 91 -8.45 5.87 0.42
C LEU A 91 -7.50 6.98 0.85
N ARG A 92 -7.55 7.33 2.12
CA ARG A 92 -6.67 8.34 2.67
C ARG A 92 -5.23 7.85 2.65
N SER A 93 -4.32 8.72 2.20
CA SER A 93 -2.88 8.42 2.19
C SER A 93 -2.37 8.28 3.61
N ARG A 94 -1.71 7.16 3.90
CA ARG A 94 -1.15 6.89 5.23
C ARG A 94 -0.14 5.75 5.15
N VAL A 95 0.74 5.68 6.14
CA VAL A 95 1.70 4.59 6.27
C VAL A 95 1.72 4.11 7.71
N ARG A 96 1.87 2.81 7.88
CA ARG A 96 2.01 2.19 9.20
C ARG A 96 3.11 1.13 9.12
N VAL A 97 3.98 1.12 10.13
CA VAL A 97 5.00 0.09 10.27
C VAL A 97 4.69 -0.68 11.55
N SER A 98 4.47 -1.98 11.44
CA SER A 98 4.09 -2.80 12.58
C SER A 98 4.51 -4.25 12.36
N ASP A 99 4.07 -5.15 13.26
CA ASP A 99 4.42 -6.56 13.19
C ASP A 99 3.51 -7.38 12.26
N ARG A 100 2.56 -6.73 11.61
CA ARG A 100 1.63 -7.39 10.67
C ARG A 100 1.09 -6.38 9.67
N PRO A 101 0.55 -6.84 8.53
CA PRO A 101 -0.09 -5.94 7.57
C PRO A 101 -1.29 -5.23 8.20
N HIS A 102 -1.41 -3.93 7.94
CA HIS A 102 -2.55 -3.13 8.41
C HIS A 102 -3.66 -3.21 7.35
N VAL A 103 -4.63 -4.10 7.58
CA VAL A 103 -5.63 -4.43 6.56
C VAL A 103 -7.00 -3.80 6.80
N LYS A 104 -7.22 -3.12 7.92
CA LYS A 104 -8.53 -2.58 8.24
C LYS A 104 -9.15 -1.72 7.13
N PRO A 105 -8.41 -0.82 6.47
CA PRO A 105 -9.01 -0.05 5.38
C PRO A 105 -9.53 -0.92 4.23
N LEU A 106 -8.86 -2.02 3.93
CA LEU A 106 -9.30 -2.95 2.88
C LEU A 106 -10.49 -3.77 3.34
N ALA A 107 -10.49 -4.23 4.58
CA ALA A 107 -11.60 -4.98 5.14
C ALA A 107 -12.88 -4.12 5.14
N ASP A 108 -12.76 -2.86 5.51
CA ASP A 108 -13.88 -1.93 5.50
C ASP A 108 -14.45 -1.75 4.08
N LEU A 109 -13.61 -1.71 3.07
CA LEU A 109 -14.07 -1.65 1.67
C LEU A 109 -14.88 -2.86 1.28
N LEU A 110 -14.40 -4.06 1.59
CA LEU A 110 -15.10 -5.28 1.26
C LEU A 110 -16.44 -5.40 1.99
N ASP A 111 -16.49 -4.99 3.23
CA ASP A 111 -17.74 -4.98 4.00
C ASP A 111 -18.77 -4.01 3.42
N SER A 112 -18.31 -2.86 2.88
CA SER A 112 -19.20 -1.85 2.33
C SER A 112 -19.73 -2.22 0.95
N TYR A 113 -18.97 -2.98 0.16
CA TYR A 113 -19.29 -3.28 -1.23
C TYR A 113 -19.43 -4.77 -1.52
N GLY A 114 -19.20 -5.58 -0.54
CA GLY A 114 -19.33 -7.01 -0.63
C GLY A 114 -20.68 -7.47 -0.14
#